data_df6711060c31193292448f638b527cbe
#
_entry.id   df6711060c31193292448f638b527cbe
#
_cell.length_a   1.000
_cell.length_b   1.000
_cell.length_c   1.000
_cell.angle_alpha   90.00
_cell.angle_beta   90.00
_cell.angle_gamma   90.00
#
_symmetry.space_group_name_H-M   'P 1'
#
loop_
_entity.id
_entity.type
_entity.pdbx_description
1 polymer ?
#
loop_
_entity_poly.entity_id
_entity_poly.type
_entity_poly.pdbx_seq_one_letter_code
_entity_poly.pdbx_strand_id
1 'polypeptide(L)' 'MKQKNVETLNTMLQGLEAFQMILDKVIQEEQEAFDNLSESYQNSEKGEERQERIDLLQEASDNITEAISNCYSAIE' A
#
# COMPACT_ATOMS: atom_id res chain seq x y z
N MET A 1 21.60 -15.61 -10.28
CA MET A 1 21.54 -14.14 -10.50
C MET A 1 22.91 -13.54 -10.18
N LYS A 2 23.30 -12.51 -10.90
CA LYS A 2 24.59 -11.82 -10.62
C LYS A 2 24.55 -11.20 -9.23
N GLN A 3 25.66 -11.30 -8.49
CA GLN A 3 25.76 -10.74 -7.14
C GLN A 3 25.47 -9.24 -7.11
N LYS A 4 25.94 -8.51 -8.10
CA LYS A 4 25.67 -7.08 -8.25
C LYS A 4 24.16 -6.79 -8.28
N ASN A 5 23.38 -7.62 -8.99
CA ASN A 5 21.95 -7.45 -9.08
C ASN A 5 21.25 -7.82 -7.79
N VAL A 6 21.74 -8.83 -7.08
CA VAL A 6 21.22 -9.20 -5.76
C VAL A 6 21.36 -8.02 -4.78
N GLU A 7 22.53 -7.40 -4.76
CA GLU A 7 22.80 -6.23 -3.91
C GLU A 7 21.88 -5.05 -4.26
N THR A 8 21.70 -4.80 -5.56
CA THR A 8 20.82 -3.73 -6.03
C THR A 8 19.38 -3.99 -5.61
N LEU A 9 18.91 -5.22 -5.77
CA LEU A 9 17.55 -5.60 -5.37
C LEU A 9 17.35 -5.49 -3.86
N ASN A 10 18.34 -5.88 -3.06
CA ASN A 10 18.25 -5.74 -1.60
C ASN A 10 18.12 -4.28 -1.18
N THR A 11 18.87 -3.38 -1.82
CA THR A 11 18.76 -1.94 -1.55
C THR A 11 17.38 -1.42 -1.94
N MET A 12 16.90 -1.82 -3.11
CA MET A 12 15.56 -1.46 -3.60
C MET A 12 14.46 -1.93 -2.63
N LEU A 13 14.58 -3.17 -2.15
CA LEU A 13 13.59 -3.76 -1.24
C LEU A 13 13.48 -3.00 0.07
N GLN A 14 14.62 -2.54 0.62
CA GLN A 14 14.61 -1.71 1.83
C GLN A 14 13.80 -0.43 1.60
N GLY A 15 14.00 0.22 0.47
CA GLY A 15 13.25 1.42 0.10
C GLY A 15 11.77 1.13 -0.10
N LEU A 16 11.46 0.03 -0.79
CA LEU A 16 10.08 -0.35 -1.09
C LEU A 16 9.29 -0.67 0.20
N GLU A 17 9.93 -1.36 1.15
CA GLU A 17 9.33 -1.64 2.46
C GLU A 17 9.06 -0.36 3.23
N ALA A 18 10.00 0.59 3.20
CA ALA A 18 9.82 1.89 3.86
C ALA A 18 8.68 2.68 3.23
N PHE A 19 8.58 2.70 1.91
CA PHE A 19 7.49 3.38 1.21
C PHE A 19 6.14 2.72 1.49
N GLN A 20 6.11 1.40 1.59
CA GLN A 20 4.88 0.70 1.95
C GLN A 20 4.37 1.08 3.33
N MET A 21 5.26 1.24 4.30
CA MET A 21 4.89 1.68 5.64
C MET A 21 4.23 3.06 5.61
N ILE A 22 4.75 3.96 4.78
CA ILE A 22 4.18 5.31 4.60
C ILE A 22 2.79 5.22 3.97
N LEU A 23 2.64 4.42 2.93
CA LEU A 23 1.35 4.22 2.27
C LEU A 23 0.32 3.63 3.23
N ASP A 24 0.70 2.62 4.01
CA ASP A 24 -0.20 1.98 4.97
C ASP A 24 -0.65 2.97 6.04
N LYS A 25 0.22 3.88 6.47
CA LYS A 25 -0.14 4.93 7.41
C LYS A 25 -1.18 5.88 6.81
N VAL A 26 -1.00 6.27 5.55
CA VAL A 26 -1.97 7.13 4.84
C VAL A 26 -3.32 6.42 4.75
N ILE A 27 -3.32 5.15 4.40
CA ILE A 27 -4.55 4.34 4.31
C ILE A 27 -5.26 4.32 5.67
N GLN A 28 -4.53 4.07 6.73
CA GLN A 28 -5.09 4.02 8.08
C GLN A 28 -5.71 5.36 8.47
N GLU A 29 -4.99 6.47 8.24
CA GLU A 29 -5.49 7.81 8.56
C GLU A 29 -6.74 8.16 7.76
N GLU A 30 -6.76 7.83 6.47
CA GLU A 30 -7.91 8.10 5.61
C GLU A 30 -9.12 7.23 6.00
N GLN A 31 -8.90 5.97 6.34
CA GLN A 31 -9.98 5.09 6.78
C GLN A 31 -10.57 5.55 8.11
N GLU A 32 -9.72 5.94 9.07
CA GLU A 32 -10.19 6.46 10.36
C GLU A 32 -11.00 7.74 10.18
N ALA A 33 -10.53 8.64 9.30
CA ALA A 33 -11.26 9.87 9.01
C ALA A 33 -12.63 9.57 8.39
N PHE A 34 -12.69 8.62 7.47
CA PHE A 34 -13.96 8.19 6.86
C PHE A 34 -14.90 7.57 7.89
N ASP A 35 -14.37 6.69 8.75
CA ASP A 35 -15.18 5.99 9.76
C ASP A 35 -15.76 6.95 10.78
N ASN A 36 -15.17 8.12 10.98
CA ASN A 36 -15.65 9.17 11.88
C ASN A 36 -16.70 10.08 11.25
N LEU A 37 -16.97 9.95 9.96
CA LEU A 37 -18.01 10.71 9.28
C LEU A 37 -19.40 10.13 9.64
N SER A 38 -20.44 10.96 9.47
CA SER A 38 -21.80 10.49 9.72
C SER A 38 -22.16 9.32 8.79
N GLU A 39 -23.02 8.44 9.28
CA GLU A 39 -23.52 7.31 8.48
C GLU A 39 -24.16 7.80 7.19
N SER A 40 -24.91 8.91 7.27
CA SER A 40 -25.55 9.51 6.11
C SER A 40 -24.53 9.92 5.05
N TYR A 41 -23.39 10.52 5.46
CA TYR A 41 -22.33 10.89 4.52
C TYR A 41 -21.66 9.65 3.93
N GLN A 42 -21.36 8.65 4.78
CA GLN A 42 -20.70 7.42 4.31
C GLN A 42 -21.53 6.73 3.22
N ASN A 43 -22.85 6.76 3.33
CA ASN A 43 -23.76 6.15 2.36
C ASN A 43 -24.11 7.06 1.18
N SER A 44 -23.61 8.30 1.16
CA SER A 44 -23.82 9.22 0.05
C SER A 44 -22.89 8.87 -1.11
N GLU A 45 -23.18 9.43 -2.29
CA GLU A 45 -22.34 9.27 -3.48
C GLU A 45 -20.90 9.71 -3.21
N LYS A 46 -20.71 10.84 -2.52
CA LYS A 46 -19.36 11.33 -2.16
C LYS A 46 -18.66 10.41 -1.19
N GLY A 47 -19.41 9.84 -0.24
CA GLY A 47 -18.86 8.86 0.70
C GLY A 47 -18.40 7.59 -0.01
N GLU A 48 -19.20 7.09 -0.95
CA GLU A 48 -18.82 5.92 -1.75
C GLU A 48 -17.60 6.18 -2.60
N GLU A 49 -17.49 7.33 -3.24
CA GLU A 49 -16.30 7.72 -4.02
C GLU A 49 -15.06 7.78 -3.13
N ARG A 50 -15.21 8.31 -1.93
CA ARG A 50 -14.11 8.42 -0.97
C ARG A 50 -13.64 7.03 -0.52
N GLN A 51 -14.56 6.11 -0.24
CA GLN A 51 -14.20 4.74 0.10
C GLN A 51 -13.52 4.03 -1.07
N GLU A 52 -13.97 4.25 -2.30
CA GLU A 52 -13.34 3.68 -3.48
C GLU A 52 -11.88 4.11 -3.62
N ARG A 53 -11.57 5.37 -3.31
CA ARG A 53 -10.18 5.87 -3.34
C ARG A 53 -9.34 5.18 -2.29
N ILE A 54 -9.89 4.96 -1.10
CA ILE A 54 -9.18 4.23 -0.04
C ILE A 54 -8.93 2.78 -0.48
N ASP A 55 -9.91 2.15 -1.10
CA ASP A 55 -9.80 0.78 -1.61
C ASP A 55 -8.71 0.66 -2.69
N LEU A 56 -8.59 1.67 -3.55
CA LEU A 56 -7.51 1.72 -4.55
C LEU A 56 -6.13 1.81 -3.91
N LEU A 57 -6.00 2.58 -2.82
CA LEU A 57 -4.75 2.66 -2.08
C LEU A 57 -4.43 1.32 -1.41
N GLN A 58 -5.43 0.64 -0.89
CA GLN A 58 -5.25 -0.70 -0.31
C GLN A 58 -4.79 -1.69 -1.38
N GLU A 59 -5.37 -1.65 -2.57
CA GLU A 59 -4.94 -2.48 -3.69
C GLU A 59 -3.48 -2.19 -4.05
N ALA A 60 -3.09 -0.93 -4.07
CA ALA A 60 -1.70 -0.56 -4.32
C ALA A 60 -0.76 -1.15 -3.26
N SER A 61 -1.15 -1.09 -1.98
CA SER A 61 -0.37 -1.68 -0.89
C SER A 61 -0.24 -3.20 -1.06
N ASP A 62 -1.32 -3.87 -1.42
CA ASP A 62 -1.32 -5.31 -1.66
C ASP A 62 -0.39 -5.68 -2.83
N ASN A 63 -0.39 -4.88 -3.89
CA ASN A 63 0.50 -5.09 -5.04
C ASN A 63 1.97 -4.90 -4.66
N ILE A 64 2.27 -3.96 -3.78
CA ILE A 64 3.62 -3.76 -3.26
C ILE A 64 4.06 -4.96 -2.44
N THR A 65 3.18 -5.49 -1.58
CA THR A 65 3.45 -6.69 -0.80
C THR A 65 3.80 -7.87 -1.70
N GLU A 66 3.05 -8.06 -2.78
CA GLU A 66 3.30 -9.12 -3.75
C GLU A 66 4.65 -8.91 -4.46
N ALA A 67 4.93 -7.68 -4.87
CA ALA A 67 6.19 -7.34 -5.53
C ALA A 67 7.39 -7.64 -4.62
N ILE A 68 7.30 -7.26 -3.35
CA ILE A 68 8.35 -7.53 -2.34
C ILE A 68 8.55 -9.04 -2.20
N SER A 69 7.48 -9.80 -2.05
CA SER A 69 7.54 -11.25 -1.91
C SER A 69 8.20 -11.91 -3.13
N ASN A 70 7.82 -11.47 -4.32
CA ASN A 70 8.39 -12.00 -5.57
C ASN A 70 9.88 -11.70 -5.68
N CYS A 71 10.31 -10.52 -5.28
CA CYS A 71 11.72 -10.15 -5.32
C CYS A 71 12.54 -10.97 -4.33
N TYR A 72 12.05 -11.19 -3.11
CA TYR A 72 12.75 -12.04 -2.15
C TYR A 72 12.86 -13.47 -2.67
N SER A 73 11.81 -13.99 -3.27
CA SER A 73 11.83 -15.34 -3.85
C SER A 73 12.85 -15.46 -4.99
N ALA A 74 12.98 -14.42 -5.79
CA ALA A 74 13.93 -14.40 -6.91
C ALA A 74 15.38 -14.36 -6.44
N ILE A 75 15.65 -13.77 -5.27
CA ILE A 75 16.99 -13.62 -4.72
C ILE A 75 17.47 -14.90 -4.01
N GLU A 76 16.57 -15.70 -3.48
CA GLU A 76 16.90 -16.94 -2.76
C GLU A 76 17.75 -17.94 -3.52
#